data_33032037afd500daeb279fb45bc1bfbc
#
_entry.id   33032037afd500daeb279fb45bc1bfbc
#
_cell.length_a   1.000
_cell.length_b   1.000
_cell.length_c   1.000
_cell.angle_alpha   90.00
_cell.angle_beta   90.00
_cell.angle_gamma   90.00
#
_symmetry.space_group_name_H-M   'P 1'
#
loop_
_entity.id
_entity.type
_entity.pdbx_description
1 polymer ?
#
loop_
_entity_poly.entity_id
_entity_poly.type
_entity_poly.pdbx_seq_one_letter_code
_entity_poly.pdbx_strand_id
1 'polypeptide(L)'
;MCGIYGYIGKGATREALSGIKRLEYRGYDSAGLAFMDGQIENQEEIFKDNIGKKGDITFIKSEGQISRLEEIVDKVEPRAMLAIGHTRWATHGKPSTLNCHPHLSSDGKWAIVHNGIIENYKELKMLVKGEKFASETDTEVVVKLLQQFYDGNVLGTIKYVCSLLEGSFAFAIIT
;
A
#
# COMPACT_ATOMS: atom_id res chain seq x y z
N MET A 1 1.64 -12.86 10.84
CA MET A 1 1.56 -11.41 11.21
C MET A 1 2.26 -10.59 10.12
N CYS A 2 1.68 -9.48 9.70
CA CYS A 2 2.23 -8.62 8.66
C CYS A 2 3.35 -7.72 9.17
N GLY A 3 4.16 -7.16 8.25
CA GLY A 3 5.19 -6.17 8.54
C GLY A 3 4.96 -4.88 7.77
N ILE A 4 5.15 -3.73 8.44
CA ILE A 4 5.12 -2.40 7.84
C ILE A 4 6.50 -1.76 7.99
N TYR A 5 6.93 -1.06 6.96
CA TYR A 5 8.12 -0.23 7.02
C TYR A 5 7.91 1.04 6.18
N GLY A 6 8.33 2.18 6.72
CA GLY A 6 8.31 3.46 6.03
C GLY A 6 9.65 4.15 6.14
N TYR A 7 10.07 4.85 5.08
CA TYR A 7 11.34 5.59 5.07
C TYR A 7 11.23 6.87 4.26
N ILE A 8 11.83 7.92 4.81
CA ILE A 8 12.00 9.22 4.15
C ILE A 8 13.49 9.50 4.07
N GLY A 9 13.99 9.70 2.86
CA GLY A 9 15.39 9.97 2.58
C GLY A 9 15.88 9.37 1.28
N LYS A 10 17.14 9.63 0.93
CA LYS A 10 17.77 9.11 -0.29
C LYS A 10 17.72 7.57 -0.30
N GLY A 11 17.29 7.00 -1.42
CA GLY A 11 17.21 5.56 -1.58
C GLY A 11 16.01 4.91 -0.87
N ALA A 12 14.93 5.67 -0.62
CA ALA A 12 13.79 5.22 0.18
C ALA A 12 13.20 3.88 -0.29
N THR A 13 13.15 3.61 -1.58
CA THR A 13 12.65 2.34 -2.11
C THR A 13 13.50 1.14 -1.66
N ARG A 14 14.83 1.27 -1.70
CA ARG A 14 15.76 0.22 -1.25
C ARG A 14 15.72 0.03 0.25
N GLU A 15 15.64 1.13 1.01
CA GLU A 15 15.53 1.09 2.47
C GLU A 15 14.20 0.46 2.89
N ALA A 16 13.07 0.81 2.23
CA ALA A 16 11.79 0.20 2.50
C ALA A 16 11.79 -1.31 2.19
N LEU A 17 12.37 -1.72 1.05
CA LEU A 17 12.54 -3.13 0.71
C LEU A 17 13.37 -3.87 1.76
N SER A 18 14.53 -3.31 2.14
CA SER A 18 15.40 -3.90 3.18
C SER A 18 14.68 -4.00 4.52
N GLY A 19 13.88 -2.99 4.87
CA GLY A 19 13.09 -2.97 6.10
C GLY A 19 12.05 -4.08 6.15
N ILE A 20 11.23 -4.21 5.08
CA ILE A 20 10.21 -5.28 5.04
C ILE A 20 10.85 -6.67 4.90
N LYS A 21 12.02 -6.81 4.28
CA LYS A 21 12.75 -8.07 4.22
C LYS A 21 13.13 -8.60 5.60
N ARG A 22 13.49 -7.72 6.53
CA ARG A 22 13.74 -8.08 7.93
C ARG A 22 12.47 -8.54 8.67
N LEU A 23 11.29 -8.21 8.13
CA LEU A 23 9.98 -8.57 8.69
C LEU A 23 9.33 -9.77 8.01
N GLU A 24 9.98 -10.39 7.00
CA GLU A 24 9.44 -11.50 6.22
C GLU A 24 9.05 -12.70 7.09
N TYR A 25 9.78 -12.95 8.19
CA TYR A 25 9.43 -14.00 9.14
C TYR A 25 8.02 -13.86 9.74
N ARG A 26 7.40 -12.66 9.62
CA ARG A 26 6.06 -12.36 10.09
C ARG A 26 4.97 -12.61 9.04
N GLY A 27 5.32 -12.63 7.75
CA GLY A 27 4.39 -12.83 6.65
C GLY A 27 5.12 -12.92 5.32
N TYR A 28 4.74 -13.89 4.48
CA TYR A 28 5.42 -14.20 3.21
C TYR A 28 4.48 -14.61 2.09
N ASP A 29 3.17 -14.29 2.19
CA ASP A 29 2.23 -14.61 1.11
C ASP A 29 2.21 -13.57 0.00
N SER A 30 2.58 -12.35 0.32
CA SER A 30 2.77 -11.28 -0.65
C SER A 30 3.53 -10.11 -0.03
N ALA A 31 4.13 -9.29 -0.88
CA ALA A 31 4.84 -8.09 -0.47
C ALA A 31 4.65 -6.96 -1.49
N GLY A 32 4.79 -5.71 -1.05
CA GLY A 32 4.72 -4.58 -1.96
C GLY A 32 5.28 -3.30 -1.39
N LEU A 33 5.56 -2.38 -2.30
CA LEU A 33 6.08 -1.04 -2.05
C LEU A 33 5.18 0.00 -2.71
N ALA A 34 5.01 1.16 -2.09
CA ALA A 34 4.59 2.38 -2.75
C ALA A 34 5.59 3.48 -2.47
N PHE A 35 5.81 4.33 -3.45
CA PHE A 35 6.73 5.46 -3.35
C PHE A 35 6.22 6.64 -4.16
N MET A 36 6.57 7.84 -3.72
CA MET A 36 6.09 9.09 -4.27
C MET A 36 7.22 9.80 -5.03
N ASP A 37 6.86 10.47 -6.13
CA ASP A 37 7.79 11.21 -7.00
C ASP A 37 8.98 10.38 -7.45
N GLY A 38 8.77 9.06 -7.56
CA GLY A 38 9.81 8.12 -7.92
C GLY A 38 10.05 8.08 -9.42
N GLN A 39 11.32 7.93 -9.79
CA GLN A 39 11.75 7.61 -11.14
C GLN A 39 12.02 6.11 -11.22
N ILE A 40 11.64 5.52 -12.34
CA ILE A 40 11.99 4.14 -12.72
C ILE A 40 12.90 4.24 -13.93
N GLU A 41 14.09 3.67 -13.85
CA GLU A 41 15.07 3.75 -14.94
C GLU A 41 14.62 2.94 -16.16
N ASN A 42 14.07 1.76 -15.96
CA ASN A 42 13.58 0.88 -17.02
C ASN A 42 12.06 1.03 -17.23
N GLN A 43 11.63 2.06 -17.94
CA GLN A 43 10.22 2.37 -18.16
C GLN A 43 9.45 1.29 -18.95
N GLU A 44 10.09 0.46 -19.75
CA GLU A 44 9.46 -0.64 -20.47
C GLU A 44 8.86 -1.72 -19.56
N GLU A 45 9.28 -1.77 -18.29
CA GLU A 45 8.78 -2.71 -17.28
C GLU A 45 7.57 -2.17 -16.50
N ILE A 46 7.17 -0.89 -16.68
CA ILE A 46 6.13 -0.20 -15.85
C ILE A 46 4.72 -0.80 -16.01
N PHE A 47 4.44 -1.55 -17.08
CA PHE A 47 3.10 -2.04 -17.40
C PHE A 47 2.91 -3.54 -17.25
N LYS A 48 3.80 -4.23 -16.53
CA LYS A 48 3.55 -5.61 -16.11
C LYS A 48 2.65 -5.63 -14.90
N ASP A 49 1.87 -6.68 -14.70
CA ASP A 49 0.84 -6.83 -13.65
C ASP A 49 1.27 -6.45 -12.22
N ASN A 50 2.58 -6.32 -12.01
CA ASN A 50 3.19 -6.10 -10.70
C ASN A 50 3.62 -4.65 -10.44
N ILE A 51 3.67 -3.80 -11.45
CA ILE A 51 4.11 -2.41 -11.36
C ILE A 51 3.04 -1.50 -11.94
N GLY A 52 2.72 -0.44 -11.22
CA GLY A 52 1.78 0.56 -11.70
C GLY A 52 2.08 1.94 -11.14
N LYS A 53 1.59 2.94 -11.85
CA LYS A 53 1.63 4.34 -11.42
C LYS A 53 0.22 4.90 -11.40
N LYS A 54 -0.11 5.65 -10.37
CA LYS A 54 -1.40 6.33 -10.23
C LYS A 54 -1.16 7.68 -9.58
N GLY A 55 -1.45 8.76 -10.32
CA GLY A 55 -1.04 10.10 -9.90
C GLY A 55 0.48 10.17 -9.72
N ASP A 56 0.92 10.67 -8.58
CA ASP A 56 2.33 10.79 -8.22
C ASP A 56 2.88 9.55 -7.50
N ILE A 57 2.02 8.56 -7.23
CA ILE A 57 2.40 7.35 -6.52
C ILE A 57 2.66 6.21 -7.50
N THR A 58 3.85 5.64 -7.41
CA THR A 58 4.22 4.39 -8.08
C THR A 58 4.19 3.26 -7.07
N PHE A 59 3.76 2.07 -7.49
CA PHE A 59 3.74 0.88 -6.65
C PHE A 59 4.32 -0.32 -7.36
N ILE A 60 4.90 -1.23 -6.58
CA ILE A 60 5.39 -2.53 -6.99
C ILE A 60 4.82 -3.56 -6.03
N LYS A 61 4.21 -4.63 -6.56
CA LYS A 61 3.59 -5.69 -5.77
C LYS A 61 4.04 -7.06 -6.26
N SER A 62 4.15 -8.01 -5.35
CA SER A 62 4.48 -9.40 -5.71
C SER A 62 3.76 -10.39 -4.79
N GLU A 63 3.23 -11.44 -5.37
CA GLU A 63 2.77 -12.62 -4.63
C GLU A 63 3.95 -13.51 -4.25
N GLY A 64 3.83 -14.18 -3.10
CA GLY A 64 4.84 -15.08 -2.57
C GLY A 64 5.96 -14.35 -1.82
N GLN A 65 7.12 -14.97 -1.77
CA GLN A 65 8.26 -14.50 -1.01
C GLN A 65 8.78 -13.14 -1.49
N ILE A 66 9.38 -12.40 -0.58
CA ILE A 66 9.89 -11.05 -0.83
C ILE A 66 11.02 -11.02 -1.86
N SER A 67 11.72 -12.14 -2.06
CA SER A 67 12.73 -12.29 -3.12
C SER A 67 12.18 -11.96 -4.50
N ARG A 68 10.90 -12.28 -4.78
CA ARG A 68 10.26 -11.90 -6.05
C ARG A 68 10.08 -10.39 -6.20
N LEU A 69 9.71 -9.72 -5.11
CA LEU A 69 9.62 -8.26 -5.09
C LEU A 69 11.01 -7.63 -5.30
N GLU A 70 12.04 -8.20 -4.66
CA GLU A 70 13.44 -7.79 -4.80
C GLU A 70 13.91 -7.90 -6.25
N GLU A 71 13.65 -9.02 -6.94
CA GLU A 71 13.96 -9.20 -8.35
C GLU A 71 13.32 -8.13 -9.26
N ILE A 72 12.07 -7.73 -8.96
CA ILE A 72 11.38 -6.68 -9.72
C ILE A 72 12.05 -5.33 -9.43
N VAL A 73 12.29 -5.01 -8.17
CA VAL A 73 12.95 -3.76 -7.75
C VAL A 73 14.35 -3.65 -8.35
N ASP A 74 15.10 -4.74 -8.42
CA ASP A 74 16.43 -4.78 -9.03
C ASP A 74 16.42 -4.50 -10.53
N LYS A 75 15.38 -4.96 -11.25
CA LYS A 75 15.22 -4.72 -12.68
C LYS A 75 14.84 -3.28 -13.01
N VAL A 76 13.98 -2.66 -12.20
CA VAL A 76 13.42 -1.34 -12.49
C VAL A 76 14.15 -0.20 -11.79
N GLU A 77 15.00 -0.52 -10.81
CA GLU A 77 15.84 0.43 -10.06
C GLU A 77 15.11 1.71 -9.65
N PRO A 78 14.01 1.60 -8.88
CA PRO A 78 13.20 2.76 -8.54
C PRO A 78 13.96 3.68 -7.59
N ARG A 79 13.91 4.99 -7.87
CA ARG A 79 14.54 6.02 -7.02
C ARG A 79 13.46 6.96 -6.51
N ALA A 80 13.35 7.06 -5.19
CA ALA A 80 12.43 7.97 -4.52
C ALA A 80 13.01 8.44 -3.18
N MET A 81 12.42 9.51 -2.64
CA MET A 81 12.76 10.06 -1.33
C MET A 81 11.76 9.66 -0.24
N LEU A 82 10.63 9.07 -0.62
CA LEU A 82 9.58 8.61 0.29
C LEU A 82 9.05 7.27 -0.20
N ALA A 83 9.06 6.27 0.67
CA ALA A 83 8.51 4.96 0.37
C ALA A 83 7.90 4.30 1.61
N ILE A 84 6.85 3.50 1.38
CA ILE A 84 6.28 2.57 2.36
C ILE A 84 6.29 1.16 1.78
N GLY A 85 6.48 0.18 2.64
CA GLY A 85 6.50 -1.23 2.28
C GLY A 85 5.70 -2.09 3.24
N HIS A 86 5.29 -3.25 2.74
CA HIS A 86 4.47 -4.21 3.48
C HIS A 86 4.82 -5.64 3.12
N THR A 87 4.87 -6.50 4.13
CA THR A 87 4.80 -7.97 3.97
C THR A 87 3.48 -8.45 4.54
N ARG A 88 2.75 -9.26 3.79
CA ARG A 88 1.42 -9.70 4.13
C ARG A 88 1.40 -11.14 4.62
N TRP A 89 0.55 -11.37 5.64
CA TRP A 89 -0.03 -12.65 5.98
C TRP A 89 -1.54 -12.52 5.78
N ALA A 90 -2.10 -13.24 4.82
CA ALA A 90 -3.50 -13.07 4.44
C ALA A 90 -4.45 -13.38 5.59
N THR A 91 -5.28 -12.40 5.94
CA THR A 91 -6.41 -12.53 6.88
C THR A 91 -7.74 -12.37 6.15
N HIS A 92 -7.81 -11.43 5.21
CA HIS A 92 -8.97 -11.16 4.35
C HIS A 92 -8.55 -11.17 2.88
N GLY A 93 -9.25 -11.98 2.06
CA GLY A 93 -8.96 -12.16 0.64
C GLY A 93 -7.78 -13.13 0.39
N LYS A 94 -7.84 -13.87 -0.71
CA LYS A 94 -6.78 -14.79 -1.14
C LYS A 94 -5.49 -14.04 -1.44
N PRO A 95 -4.31 -14.67 -1.31
CA PRO A 95 -3.10 -14.13 -1.89
C PRO A 95 -3.30 -13.83 -3.38
N SER A 96 -3.17 -12.56 -3.75
CA SER A 96 -3.27 -12.08 -5.13
C SER A 96 -2.66 -10.69 -5.21
N THR A 97 -2.20 -10.29 -6.38
CA THR A 97 -1.66 -8.94 -6.60
C THR A 97 -2.68 -7.85 -6.25
N LEU A 98 -3.98 -8.09 -6.47
CA LEU A 98 -5.05 -7.15 -6.11
C LEU A 98 -5.20 -6.98 -4.59
N ASN A 99 -5.05 -8.07 -3.84
CA ASN A 99 -5.16 -8.07 -2.38
C ASN A 99 -3.84 -7.72 -1.67
N CYS A 100 -2.74 -7.62 -2.42
CA CYS A 100 -1.44 -7.22 -1.91
C CYS A 100 -1.43 -5.73 -1.56
N HIS A 101 -0.86 -5.37 -0.41
CA HIS A 101 -0.58 -3.98 -0.06
C HIS A 101 0.63 -3.44 -0.87
N PRO A 102 0.69 -2.13 -1.09
CA PRO A 102 -0.22 -1.06 -0.64
C PRO A 102 -1.53 -1.00 -1.44
N HIS A 103 -2.58 -0.42 -0.85
CA HIS A 103 -3.79 -0.01 -1.56
C HIS A 103 -3.74 1.48 -1.87
N LEU A 104 -4.24 1.86 -3.06
CA LEU A 104 -4.22 3.23 -3.56
C LEU A 104 -5.62 3.78 -3.72
N SER A 105 -5.78 5.07 -3.46
CA SER A 105 -6.99 5.82 -3.80
C SER A 105 -7.22 5.86 -5.31
N SER A 106 -8.45 6.11 -5.73
CA SER A 106 -8.80 6.13 -7.16
C SER A 106 -8.18 7.33 -7.89
N ASP A 107 -7.98 8.44 -7.18
CA ASP A 107 -7.32 9.65 -7.68
C ASP A 107 -5.77 9.57 -7.65
N GLY A 108 -5.21 8.52 -7.03
CA GLY A 108 -3.77 8.32 -6.94
C GLY A 108 -3.03 9.25 -5.98
N LYS A 109 -3.75 9.93 -5.09
CA LYS A 109 -3.15 10.83 -4.10
C LYS A 109 -2.77 10.14 -2.80
N TRP A 110 -3.37 8.97 -2.51
CA TRP A 110 -3.16 8.26 -1.26
C TRP A 110 -2.70 6.83 -1.52
N ALA A 111 -1.71 6.38 -0.78
CA ALA A 111 -1.41 4.96 -0.65
C ALA A 111 -1.30 4.58 0.83
N ILE A 112 -1.80 3.38 1.16
CA ILE A 112 -1.86 2.87 2.52
C ILE A 112 -1.37 1.43 2.60
N VAL A 113 -0.62 1.14 3.63
CA VAL A 113 -0.33 -0.22 4.10
C VAL A 113 -0.89 -0.39 5.50
N HIS A 114 -1.36 -1.59 5.83
CA HIS A 114 -2.13 -1.85 7.03
C HIS A 114 -1.75 -3.17 7.67
N ASN A 115 -1.55 -3.14 8.97
CA ASN A 115 -1.51 -4.32 9.84
C ASN A 115 -2.70 -4.27 10.80
N GLY A 116 -3.46 -5.34 10.86
CA GLY A 116 -4.63 -5.46 11.73
C GLY A 116 -5.89 -5.88 10.99
N ILE A 117 -7.03 -5.55 11.56
CA ILE A 117 -8.36 -5.86 11.03
C ILE A 117 -9.29 -4.68 11.27
N ILE A 118 -9.98 -4.24 10.21
CA ILE A 118 -11.07 -3.27 10.29
C ILE A 118 -12.37 -4.07 10.36
N GLU A 119 -12.92 -4.22 11.56
CA GLU A 119 -14.06 -5.11 11.82
C GLU A 119 -15.34 -4.62 11.13
N ASN A 120 -15.57 -3.32 11.10
CA ASN A 120 -16.74 -2.68 10.50
C ASN A 120 -16.56 -2.31 9.01
N TYR A 121 -15.61 -2.93 8.29
CA TYR A 121 -15.30 -2.57 6.89
C TYR A 121 -16.49 -2.72 5.93
N LYS A 122 -17.45 -3.62 6.23
CA LYS A 122 -18.65 -3.82 5.41
C LYS A 122 -19.59 -2.63 5.49
N GLU A 123 -19.80 -2.11 6.69
CA GLU A 123 -20.61 -0.91 6.96
C GLU A 123 -19.94 0.32 6.34
N LEU A 124 -18.61 0.42 6.48
CA LEU A 124 -17.84 1.51 5.90
C LEU A 124 -17.86 1.50 4.37
N LYS A 125 -17.94 0.33 3.72
CA LYS A 125 -18.12 0.24 2.27
C LYS A 125 -19.39 0.95 1.79
N MET A 126 -20.45 0.97 2.60
CA MET A 126 -21.70 1.66 2.26
C MET A 126 -21.58 3.20 2.31
N LEU A 127 -20.57 3.72 3.01
CA LEU A 127 -20.29 5.15 3.06
C LEU A 127 -19.50 5.63 1.82
N VAL A 128 -18.82 4.74 1.13
CA VAL A 128 -18.03 5.06 -0.06
C VAL A 128 -18.95 5.24 -1.25
N LYS A 129 -18.95 6.46 -1.82
CA LYS A 129 -19.85 6.83 -2.90
C LYS A 129 -19.17 6.75 -4.28
N GLY A 130 -19.84 6.10 -5.24
CA GLY A 130 -19.42 6.12 -6.64
C GLY A 130 -18.14 5.34 -6.98
N GLU A 131 -17.58 4.61 -6.03
CA GLU A 131 -16.31 3.90 -6.17
C GLU A 131 -16.52 2.37 -6.26
N LYS A 132 -15.77 1.74 -7.16
CA LYS A 132 -15.69 0.28 -7.24
C LYS A 132 -14.52 -0.21 -6.39
N PHE A 133 -14.70 -1.33 -5.70
CA PHE A 133 -13.64 -2.02 -4.97
C PHE A 133 -12.95 -3.03 -5.88
N ALA A 134 -11.64 -2.96 -5.96
CA ALA A 134 -10.82 -3.86 -6.77
C ALA A 134 -10.35 -5.07 -5.97
N SER A 135 -10.22 -4.93 -4.66
CA SER A 135 -9.73 -5.98 -3.76
C SER A 135 -10.82 -6.49 -2.81
N GLU A 136 -10.53 -7.60 -2.19
CA GLU A 136 -11.36 -8.20 -1.13
C GLU A 136 -10.91 -7.77 0.28
N THR A 137 -9.90 -6.88 0.39
CA THR A 137 -9.33 -6.48 1.67
C THR A 137 -10.21 -5.45 2.39
N ASP A 138 -10.15 -5.47 3.70
CA ASP A 138 -10.73 -4.44 4.56
C ASP A 138 -10.01 -3.08 4.41
N THR A 139 -8.75 -3.11 4.05
CA THR A 139 -7.90 -1.92 3.93
C THR A 139 -8.31 -0.99 2.78
N GLU A 140 -8.80 -1.53 1.67
CA GLU A 140 -9.18 -0.70 0.52
C GLU A 140 -10.27 0.33 0.86
N VAL A 141 -11.17 -0.01 1.79
CA VAL A 141 -12.21 0.94 2.20
C VAL A 141 -11.60 2.17 2.88
N VAL A 142 -10.54 1.99 3.65
CA VAL A 142 -9.88 3.10 4.37
C VAL A 142 -9.30 4.11 3.39
N VAL A 143 -8.56 3.67 2.36
CA VAL A 143 -7.97 4.59 1.39
C VAL A 143 -9.01 5.32 0.55
N LYS A 144 -10.16 4.68 0.27
CA LYS A 144 -11.28 5.34 -0.41
C LYS A 144 -12.00 6.36 0.47
N LEU A 145 -12.11 6.10 1.77
CA LEU A 145 -12.64 7.08 2.72
C LEU A 145 -11.69 8.28 2.88
N LEU A 146 -10.36 8.04 2.90
CA LEU A 146 -9.37 9.13 2.91
C LEU A 146 -9.55 10.03 1.69
N GLN A 147 -9.68 9.46 0.49
CA GLN A 147 -9.96 10.23 -0.72
C GLN A 147 -11.28 11.00 -0.62
N GLN A 148 -12.36 10.35 -0.18
CA GLN A 148 -13.71 10.93 -0.14
C GLN A 148 -13.84 12.10 0.84
N PHE A 149 -13.17 12.00 2.00
CA PHE A 149 -13.26 13.00 3.07
C PHE A 149 -12.12 14.03 3.07
N TYR A 150 -11.22 13.96 2.08
CA TYR A 150 -10.13 14.92 2.00
C TYR A 150 -10.63 16.31 1.61
N ASP A 151 -10.41 17.26 2.51
CA ASP A 151 -10.80 18.67 2.40
C ASP A 151 -9.62 19.66 2.27
N GLY A 152 -8.40 19.13 2.06
CA GLY A 152 -7.16 19.89 2.08
C GLY A 152 -6.35 19.74 3.38
N ASN A 153 -6.95 19.19 4.43
CA ASN A 153 -6.28 18.94 5.71
C ASN A 153 -5.97 17.46 5.89
N VAL A 154 -4.75 17.04 5.53
CA VAL A 154 -4.29 15.64 5.59
C VAL A 154 -4.49 15.04 6.99
N LEU A 155 -3.97 15.71 8.03
CA LEU A 155 -4.04 15.17 9.38
C LEU A 155 -5.47 15.12 9.93
N GLY A 156 -6.28 16.13 9.62
CA GLY A 156 -7.70 16.16 9.98
C GLY A 156 -8.46 15.02 9.32
N THR A 157 -8.23 14.79 8.03
CA THR A 157 -8.83 13.69 7.27
C THR A 157 -8.47 12.33 7.85
N ILE A 158 -7.17 12.09 8.14
CA ILE A 158 -6.73 10.82 8.73
C ILE A 158 -7.39 10.60 10.09
N LYS A 159 -7.40 11.61 10.97
CA LYS A 159 -8.05 11.52 12.29
C LYS A 159 -9.54 11.23 12.18
N TYR A 160 -10.23 11.90 11.26
CA TYR A 160 -11.65 11.67 11.04
C TYR A 160 -11.92 10.26 10.54
N VAL A 161 -11.21 9.80 9.52
CA VAL A 161 -11.38 8.43 9.00
C VAL A 161 -11.06 7.41 10.10
N CYS A 162 -9.97 7.57 10.84
CA CYS A 162 -9.63 6.67 11.95
C CYS A 162 -10.73 6.62 13.03
N SER A 163 -11.48 7.72 13.26
CA SER A 163 -12.58 7.73 14.23
C SER A 163 -13.81 6.92 13.79
N LEU A 164 -13.90 6.57 12.50
CA LEU A 164 -14.96 5.73 11.93
C LEU A 164 -14.62 4.23 12.02
N LEU A 165 -13.35 3.89 12.24
CA LEU A 165 -12.87 2.51 12.19
C LEU A 165 -13.08 1.81 13.53
N GLU A 166 -13.53 0.56 13.46
CA GLU A 166 -13.58 -0.36 14.60
C GLU A 166 -12.58 -1.50 14.38
N GLY A 167 -11.90 -1.91 15.43
CA GLY A 167 -10.92 -2.99 15.38
C GLY A 167 -9.52 -2.57 15.83
N SER A 168 -8.53 -3.34 15.44
CA SER A 168 -7.12 -3.10 15.78
C SER A 168 -6.35 -2.86 14.50
N PHE A 169 -5.70 -1.71 14.39
CA PHE A 169 -5.01 -1.31 13.16
C PHE A 169 -3.76 -0.47 13.41
N ALA A 170 -2.79 -0.65 12.51
CA ALA A 170 -1.64 0.22 12.36
C ALA A 170 -1.45 0.52 10.86
N PHE A 171 -1.26 1.80 10.53
CA PHE A 171 -1.11 2.26 9.16
C PHE A 171 0.24 2.94 8.91
N ALA A 172 0.77 2.79 7.68
CA ALA A 172 1.62 3.79 7.08
C ALA A 172 0.91 4.33 5.83
N ILE A 173 0.87 5.65 5.70
CA ILE A 173 0.14 6.36 4.65
C ILE A 173 1.10 7.35 4.00
N ILE A 174 1.06 7.42 2.66
CA ILE A 174 1.71 8.48 1.88
C ILE A 174 0.66 9.21 1.04
N THR A 175 0.84 10.52 0.93
CA THR A 175 -0.04 11.42 0.20
C THR A 175 0.70 12.70 -0.19
#